data_35e013941d83b671562650365e458b34
#
_entry.id   35e013941d83b671562650365e458b34
#
_cell.length_a   1.000
_cell.length_b   1.000
_cell.length_c   1.000
_cell.angle_alpha   90.00
_cell.angle_beta   90.00
_cell.angle_gamma   90.00
#
_symmetry.space_group_name_H-M   'P 1'
#
loop_
_entity.id
_entity.type
_entity.pdbx_description
1 polymer ?
#
loop_
_entity_poly.entity_id
_entity_poly.type
_entity_poly.pdbx_seq_one_letter_code
_entity_poly.pdbx_strand_id
1 'polypeptide(L)'
;MRAFALAFTSFLLAAGVTAAEEQGSFDKSLSVSGPVDLDVTTDSGGITITAGPSGTVRVHAILKGQQGWFGSGDVASRIRELERNPPVEQTGNRVRIGYVHDRELLKGISMRLEIQTPADTQVRARADSGGIRVEDVRGPADCHTDSGGITIRNVGSETRAAADSGSIHLNNIKGPVSAHVDSGGIEAIDVAGSIEAEADSGGIRIAQTSAAPIHARADSGGVQVRLAPGAGYDLSLESESGNISVPEMTIKSGFSKHHVEGKVHNGGPLVSVHVDSGGVAVE
;
A
#
# COMPACT_ATOMS: atom_id res chain seq x y z
N MET A 1 -50.98 43.11 -48.47
CA MET A 1 -50.42 43.37 -47.19
C MET A 1 -50.20 41.98 -46.46
N ARG A 2 -48.99 41.53 -46.39
CA ARG A 2 -48.65 40.23 -45.71
C ARG A 2 -47.96 40.55 -44.41
N ALA A 3 -48.57 40.12 -43.26
CA ALA A 3 -48.06 40.31 -41.96
C ALA A 3 -47.10 39.14 -41.69
N PHE A 4 -45.84 39.46 -41.32
CA PHE A 4 -44.83 38.52 -40.80
C PHE A 4 -44.93 38.45 -39.28
N ALA A 5 -45.26 37.31 -38.75
CA ALA A 5 -45.18 37.03 -37.31
C ALA A 5 -43.77 36.55 -36.97
N LEU A 6 -43.04 37.30 -36.11
CA LEU A 6 -41.78 36.88 -35.51
C LEU A 6 -42.09 36.01 -34.27
N ALA A 7 -41.68 34.74 -34.32
CA ALA A 7 -41.69 33.87 -33.16
C ALA A 7 -40.39 34.08 -32.38
N PHE A 8 -40.49 34.56 -31.15
CA PHE A 8 -39.39 34.67 -30.18
C PHE A 8 -39.23 33.32 -29.47
N THR A 9 -38.17 32.56 -29.83
CA THR A 9 -37.82 31.34 -29.13
C THR A 9 -36.94 31.70 -27.95
N SER A 10 -37.48 31.64 -26.72
CA SER A 10 -36.73 31.82 -25.48
C SER A 10 -35.88 30.57 -25.20
N PHE A 11 -34.59 30.71 -25.34
CA PHE A 11 -33.60 29.68 -24.94
C PHE A 11 -33.38 29.78 -23.43
N LEU A 12 -33.95 28.84 -22.68
CA LEU A 12 -33.71 28.73 -21.25
C LEU A 12 -32.32 28.13 -21.07
N LEU A 13 -31.34 28.95 -20.68
CA LEU A 13 -30.02 28.49 -20.26
C LEU A 13 -30.21 27.90 -18.86
N ALA A 14 -30.26 26.58 -18.75
CA ALA A 14 -30.13 25.89 -17.47
C ALA A 14 -28.68 26.03 -17.01
N ALA A 15 -28.42 27.00 -16.12
CA ALA A 15 -27.18 27.08 -15.38
C ALA A 15 -27.14 25.86 -14.44
N GLY A 16 -26.36 24.86 -14.81
CA GLY A 16 -26.01 23.74 -13.93
C GLY A 16 -25.25 24.31 -12.73
N VAL A 17 -25.87 24.34 -11.58
CA VAL A 17 -25.20 24.60 -10.32
C VAL A 17 -24.27 23.41 -10.06
N THR A 18 -23.00 23.53 -10.42
CA THR A 18 -21.96 22.62 -9.93
C THR A 18 -21.82 22.93 -8.45
N ALA A 19 -22.27 22.03 -7.60
CA ALA A 19 -22.01 22.11 -6.17
C ALA A 19 -20.50 22.20 -5.98
N ALA A 20 -20.02 23.28 -5.40
CA ALA A 20 -18.61 23.43 -5.07
C ALA A 20 -18.26 22.39 -4.00
N GLU A 21 -17.28 21.54 -4.29
CA GLU A 21 -16.74 20.60 -3.33
C GLU A 21 -16.06 21.40 -2.21
N GLU A 22 -16.52 21.23 -0.98
CA GLU A 22 -15.94 21.90 0.20
C GLU A 22 -14.52 21.37 0.39
N GLN A 23 -13.52 22.25 0.32
CA GLN A 23 -12.11 21.93 0.45
C GLN A 23 -11.45 22.75 1.54
N GLY A 24 -10.51 22.13 2.24
CA GLY A 24 -9.64 22.77 3.19
C GLY A 24 -8.26 22.11 3.23
N SER A 25 -7.33 22.71 3.94
CA SER A 25 -6.00 22.15 4.10
C SER A 25 -5.36 22.63 5.39
N PHE A 26 -4.40 21.85 5.88
CA PHE A 26 -3.51 22.31 6.94
C PHE A 26 -2.07 21.90 6.68
N ASP A 27 -1.15 22.71 7.22
CA ASP A 27 0.27 22.43 7.20
C ASP A 27 0.82 22.41 8.64
N LYS A 28 1.66 21.42 8.95
CA LYS A 28 2.39 21.35 10.23
C LYS A 28 3.85 21.01 9.97
N SER A 29 4.72 21.65 10.74
CA SER A 29 6.15 21.36 10.75
C SER A 29 6.57 21.09 12.20
N LEU A 30 7.12 19.91 12.43
CA LEU A 30 7.46 19.39 13.76
C LEU A 30 8.97 19.18 13.82
N SER A 31 9.62 19.71 14.85
CA SER A 31 11.05 19.49 15.07
C SER A 31 11.28 18.17 15.79
N VAL A 32 12.18 17.34 15.29
CA VAL A 32 12.56 16.04 15.85
C VAL A 32 14.07 15.92 15.94
N SER A 33 14.56 15.08 16.84
CA SER A 33 15.99 14.88 17.06
C SER A 33 16.34 13.39 17.07
N GLY A 34 16.81 12.84 15.96
CA GLY A 34 17.12 11.41 15.82
C GLY A 34 16.00 10.60 15.17
N PRO A 35 15.98 9.27 15.35
CA PRO A 35 14.99 8.40 14.74
C PRO A 35 13.56 8.76 15.15
N VAL A 36 12.64 8.74 14.18
CA VAL A 36 11.23 9.11 14.37
C VAL A 36 10.36 7.84 14.46
N ASP A 37 9.39 7.84 15.38
CA ASP A 37 8.30 6.88 15.44
C ASP A 37 7.05 7.58 14.90
N LEU A 38 6.71 7.30 13.63
CA LEU A 38 5.62 7.93 12.90
C LEU A 38 4.43 6.98 12.79
N ASP A 39 3.29 7.40 13.34
CA ASP A 39 2.04 6.64 13.35
C ASP A 39 0.93 7.47 12.68
N VAL A 40 0.42 6.98 11.54
CA VAL A 40 -0.50 7.72 10.68
C VAL A 40 -1.76 6.91 10.42
N THR A 41 -2.91 7.55 10.55
CA THR A 41 -4.19 6.91 10.22
C THR A 41 -5.11 7.84 9.42
N THR A 42 -5.95 7.25 8.56
CA THR A 42 -7.04 7.97 7.88
C THR A 42 -8.22 7.02 7.61
N ASP A 43 -9.43 7.47 7.86
CA ASP A 43 -10.64 6.71 7.53
C ASP A 43 -10.89 6.77 6.01
N SER A 44 -10.66 7.93 5.38
CA SER A 44 -10.84 8.12 3.94
C SER A 44 -9.79 9.09 3.38
N GLY A 45 -9.18 8.69 2.29
CA GLY A 45 -8.09 9.41 1.63
C GLY A 45 -6.79 8.63 1.62
N GLY A 46 -5.80 9.13 0.91
CA GLY A 46 -4.50 8.45 0.76
C GLY A 46 -3.46 8.97 1.75
N ILE A 47 -2.51 8.12 2.09
CA ILE A 47 -1.33 8.45 2.88
C ILE A 47 -0.10 8.34 1.97
N THR A 48 0.69 9.41 1.88
CA THR A 48 1.99 9.42 1.21
C THR A 48 3.05 9.85 2.20
N ILE A 49 4.04 8.99 2.42
CA ILE A 49 5.17 9.25 3.33
C ILE A 49 6.46 9.14 2.51
N THR A 50 7.26 10.20 2.52
CA THR A 50 8.54 10.23 1.82
C THR A 50 9.66 10.71 2.74
N ALA A 51 10.89 10.28 2.47
CA ALA A 51 12.01 10.86 3.17
C ALA A 51 12.19 12.34 2.79
N GLY A 52 12.47 13.13 3.80
CA GLY A 52 12.69 14.57 3.71
C GLY A 52 13.91 15.03 4.50
N PRO A 53 14.01 16.32 4.81
CA PRO A 53 15.12 16.86 5.58
C PRO A 53 15.25 16.23 6.96
N SER A 54 16.47 16.04 7.42
CA SER A 54 16.72 15.59 8.79
C SER A 54 16.24 16.63 9.82
N GLY A 55 15.77 16.13 10.96
CA GLY A 55 15.35 16.99 12.08
C GLY A 55 13.96 17.61 11.95
N THR A 56 13.18 17.27 10.92
CA THR A 56 11.85 17.87 10.72
C THR A 56 10.89 16.85 10.11
N VAL A 57 9.69 16.76 10.69
CA VAL A 57 8.54 16.11 10.07
C VAL A 57 7.60 17.21 9.54
N ARG A 58 7.29 17.16 8.25
CA ARG A 58 6.33 18.06 7.61
C ARG A 58 5.09 17.30 7.22
N VAL A 59 3.95 17.85 7.54
CA VAL A 59 2.64 17.29 7.25
C VAL A 59 1.86 18.30 6.45
N HIS A 60 1.44 17.92 5.25
CA HIS A 60 0.47 18.64 4.44
C HIS A 60 -0.78 17.77 4.31
N ALA A 61 -1.94 18.29 4.67
CA ALA A 61 -3.21 17.58 4.56
C ALA A 61 -4.17 18.34 3.67
N ILE A 62 -4.85 17.60 2.79
CA ILE A 62 -5.92 18.12 1.95
C ILE A 62 -7.22 17.48 2.43
N LEU A 63 -8.17 18.29 2.81
CA LEU A 63 -9.48 17.91 3.31
C LEU A 63 -10.52 18.14 2.21
N LYS A 64 -11.30 17.12 1.88
CA LYS A 64 -12.38 17.19 0.91
C LYS A 64 -13.67 16.69 1.51
N GLY A 65 -14.68 17.56 1.53
CA GLY A 65 -16.02 17.20 1.97
C GLY A 65 -16.79 16.48 0.87
N GLN A 66 -17.36 15.31 1.17
CA GLN A 66 -18.31 14.66 0.28
C GLN A 66 -19.71 15.23 0.58
N GLN A 67 -20.31 15.88 -0.40
CA GLN A 67 -21.69 16.35 -0.29
C GLN A 67 -22.64 15.16 -0.44
N GLY A 68 -23.21 14.70 0.68
CA GLY A 68 -24.32 13.76 0.67
C GLY A 68 -25.64 14.45 0.35
N TRP A 69 -26.62 13.70 -0.18
CA TRP A 69 -28.00 14.17 -0.47
C TRP A 69 -28.71 14.79 0.75
N PHE A 70 -28.25 14.53 1.96
CA PHE A 70 -28.82 15.05 3.21
C PHE A 70 -27.75 15.74 4.06
N GLY A 71 -27.67 17.08 4.01
CA GLY A 71 -27.01 17.91 4.99
C GLY A 71 -25.61 18.40 4.68
N SER A 72 -25.48 19.37 3.80
CA SER A 72 -24.21 20.07 3.49
C SER A 72 -23.76 21.10 4.55
N GLY A 73 -24.61 21.49 5.50
CA GLY A 73 -24.34 22.61 6.41
C GLY A 73 -23.26 22.39 7.45
N ASP A 74 -22.93 21.13 7.77
CA ASP A 74 -22.00 20.77 8.85
C ASP A 74 -20.59 20.41 8.38
N VAL A 75 -20.42 19.99 7.11
CA VAL A 75 -19.11 19.57 6.56
C VAL A 75 -18.11 20.73 6.53
N ALA A 76 -18.54 21.91 6.07
CA ALA A 76 -17.69 23.11 6.04
C ALA A 76 -17.21 23.55 7.42
N SER A 77 -18.05 23.44 8.44
CA SER A 77 -17.67 23.80 9.81
C SER A 77 -16.67 22.80 10.39
N ARG A 78 -16.83 21.50 10.10
CA ARG A 78 -15.91 20.45 10.51
C ARG A 78 -14.56 20.56 9.80
N ILE A 79 -14.53 20.88 8.51
CA ILE A 79 -13.28 21.17 7.79
C ILE A 79 -12.55 22.34 8.46
N ARG A 80 -13.24 23.45 8.74
CA ARG A 80 -12.63 24.61 9.44
C ARG A 80 -12.13 24.25 10.85
N GLU A 81 -12.79 23.33 11.53
CA GLU A 81 -12.31 22.83 12.83
C GLU A 81 -11.02 22.03 12.70
N LEU A 82 -10.93 21.10 11.72
CA LEU A 82 -9.71 20.35 11.41
C LEU A 82 -8.55 21.25 10.97
N GLU A 83 -8.83 22.36 10.25
CA GLU A 83 -7.81 23.34 9.88
C GLU A 83 -7.25 24.09 11.10
N ARG A 84 -8.12 24.46 12.06
CA ARG A 84 -7.70 25.16 13.30
C ARG A 84 -6.99 24.22 14.26
N ASN A 85 -7.53 23.03 14.43
CA ASN A 85 -7.07 21.98 15.33
C ASN A 85 -6.71 20.70 14.58
N PRO A 86 -5.60 20.72 13.79
CA PRO A 86 -5.18 19.55 13.04
C PRO A 86 -4.92 18.34 13.94
N PRO A 87 -5.34 17.13 13.54
CA PRO A 87 -5.10 15.91 14.29
C PRO A 87 -3.63 15.46 14.16
N VAL A 88 -2.74 16.22 14.74
CA VAL A 88 -1.29 16.01 14.76
C VAL A 88 -0.78 16.16 16.18
N GLU A 89 -0.30 15.07 16.74
CA GLU A 89 0.23 15.00 18.10
C GLU A 89 1.73 14.69 18.06
N GLN A 90 2.51 15.31 18.92
CA GLN A 90 3.93 15.04 19.07
C GLN A 90 4.31 14.86 20.53
N THR A 91 5.06 13.80 20.81
CA THR A 91 5.71 13.55 22.11
C THR A 91 7.16 13.13 21.85
N GLY A 92 8.08 14.09 21.98
CA GLY A 92 9.47 13.89 21.58
C GLY A 92 9.60 13.56 20.10
N ASN A 93 10.14 12.39 19.78
CA ASN A 93 10.28 11.91 18.40
C ASN A 93 9.11 11.01 17.94
N ARG A 94 8.11 10.79 18.78
CA ARG A 94 6.88 10.11 18.38
C ARG A 94 5.89 11.14 17.82
N VAL A 95 5.44 10.92 16.59
CA VAL A 95 4.48 11.75 15.87
C VAL A 95 3.28 10.90 15.49
N ARG A 96 2.09 11.31 15.89
CA ARG A 96 0.82 10.66 15.55
C ARG A 96 -0.04 11.60 14.72
N ILE A 97 -0.58 11.10 13.61
CA ILE A 97 -1.34 11.90 12.64
C ILE A 97 -2.65 11.20 12.31
N GLY A 98 -3.73 11.96 12.24
CA GLY A 98 -5.05 11.46 11.87
C GLY A 98 -5.87 10.89 13.03
N TYR A 99 -5.35 10.86 14.24
CA TYR A 99 -6.07 10.41 15.43
C TYR A 99 -7.01 11.49 15.93
N VAL A 100 -8.31 11.30 15.72
CA VAL A 100 -9.37 12.22 16.12
C VAL A 100 -10.17 11.57 17.24
N HIS A 101 -10.35 12.29 18.37
CA HIS A 101 -11.14 11.78 19.50
C HIS A 101 -12.62 11.67 19.17
N ASP A 102 -13.14 12.64 18.42
CA ASP A 102 -14.52 12.66 17.94
C ASP A 102 -14.58 12.27 16.47
N ARG A 103 -14.90 11.00 16.19
CA ARG A 103 -14.99 10.47 14.83
C ARG A 103 -16.06 11.17 13.97
N GLU A 104 -17.05 11.83 14.57
CA GLU A 104 -18.05 12.60 13.81
C GLU A 104 -17.40 13.79 13.06
N LEU A 105 -16.23 14.28 13.51
CA LEU A 105 -15.49 15.31 12.79
C LEU A 105 -15.01 14.86 11.41
N LEU A 106 -14.70 13.57 11.22
CA LEU A 106 -14.22 13.02 9.95
C LEU A 106 -15.34 12.50 9.04
N LYS A 107 -16.57 12.41 9.54
CA LYS A 107 -17.69 11.85 8.78
C LYS A 107 -17.98 12.63 7.50
N GLY A 108 -17.86 11.95 6.33
CA GLY A 108 -18.01 12.57 5.02
C GLY A 108 -16.87 13.52 4.64
N ILE A 109 -15.72 13.42 5.31
CA ILE A 109 -14.49 14.14 4.95
C ILE A 109 -13.42 13.12 4.55
N SER A 110 -12.88 13.29 3.38
CA SER A 110 -11.68 12.58 2.93
C SER A 110 -10.45 13.42 3.29
N MET A 111 -9.49 12.82 3.99
CA MET A 111 -8.25 13.46 4.42
C MET A 111 -7.06 12.80 3.71
N ARG A 112 -6.50 13.48 2.71
CA ARG A 112 -5.25 13.06 2.06
C ARG A 112 -4.08 13.64 2.83
N LEU A 113 -3.15 12.78 3.20
CA LEU A 113 -1.96 13.12 3.98
C LEU A 113 -0.69 12.98 3.13
N GLU A 114 0.08 14.04 3.03
CA GLU A 114 1.41 14.06 2.41
C GLU A 114 2.44 14.43 3.50
N ILE A 115 3.32 13.47 3.81
CA ILE A 115 4.22 13.56 4.96
C ILE A 115 5.66 13.42 4.50
N GLN A 116 6.49 14.37 4.87
CA GLN A 116 7.93 14.28 4.74
C GLN A 116 8.54 14.05 6.13
N THR A 117 9.37 13.03 6.27
CA THR A 117 9.98 12.64 7.53
C THR A 117 11.47 12.36 7.36
N PRO A 118 12.33 12.45 8.40
CA PRO A 118 13.71 11.98 8.29
C PRO A 118 13.78 10.55 7.79
N ALA A 119 14.82 10.21 7.02
CA ALA A 119 14.97 8.85 6.48
C ALA A 119 15.01 7.77 7.58
N ASP A 120 15.57 8.09 8.76
CA ASP A 120 15.59 7.18 9.91
C ASP A 120 14.25 7.21 10.68
N THR A 121 13.18 6.81 9.99
CA THR A 121 11.83 6.78 10.56
C THR A 121 11.29 5.36 10.56
N GLN A 122 10.73 4.94 11.69
CA GLN A 122 9.83 3.79 11.76
C GLN A 122 8.44 4.28 11.39
N VAL A 123 7.84 3.67 10.38
CA VAL A 123 6.53 4.05 9.86
C VAL A 123 5.48 3.02 10.26
N ARG A 124 4.36 3.47 10.81
CA ARG A 124 3.09 2.74 10.86
C ARG A 124 2.04 3.56 10.16
N ALA A 125 1.39 2.99 9.16
CA ALA A 125 0.37 3.67 8.38
C ALA A 125 -0.87 2.79 8.21
N ARG A 126 -2.04 3.35 8.51
CA ARG A 126 -3.34 2.67 8.36
C ARG A 126 -4.33 3.53 7.61
N ALA A 127 -5.04 2.90 6.66
CA ALA A 127 -6.10 3.57 5.93
C ALA A 127 -7.31 2.61 5.80
N ASP A 128 -8.51 3.05 6.20
CA ASP A 128 -9.70 2.24 5.96
C ASP A 128 -10.06 2.27 4.46
N SER A 129 -10.09 3.49 3.86
CA SER A 129 -10.34 3.64 2.42
C SER A 129 -9.34 4.59 1.79
N GLY A 130 -8.40 4.04 1.05
CA GLY A 130 -7.37 4.80 0.35
C GLY A 130 -6.04 4.07 0.26
N GLY A 131 -5.18 4.54 -0.64
CA GLY A 131 -3.87 3.94 -0.83
C GLY A 131 -2.82 4.47 0.14
N ILE A 132 -1.86 3.62 0.46
CA ILE A 132 -0.69 3.97 1.28
C ILE A 132 0.56 3.90 0.39
N ARG A 133 1.37 4.96 0.43
CA ARG A 133 2.67 5.03 -0.24
C ARG A 133 3.75 5.41 0.75
N VAL A 134 4.80 4.60 0.82
CA VAL A 134 5.99 4.86 1.65
C VAL A 134 7.24 4.76 0.79
N GLU A 135 8.07 5.79 0.78
CA GLU A 135 9.25 5.84 -0.08
C GLU A 135 10.47 6.40 0.68
N ASP A 136 11.65 5.80 0.40
CA ASP A 136 12.98 6.28 0.79
C ASP A 136 13.24 6.32 2.32
N VAL A 137 12.60 5.43 3.09
CA VAL A 137 12.83 5.33 4.53
C VAL A 137 13.80 4.19 4.87
N ARG A 138 14.66 4.41 5.87
CA ARG A 138 15.64 3.40 6.31
C ARG A 138 15.13 2.51 7.44
N GLY A 139 14.18 3.03 8.23
CA GLY A 139 13.55 2.28 9.32
C GLY A 139 12.48 1.30 8.83
N PRO A 140 11.89 0.53 9.76
CA PRO A 140 10.81 -0.41 9.44
C PRO A 140 9.56 0.30 8.92
N ALA A 141 8.81 -0.37 8.03
CA ALA A 141 7.52 0.08 7.53
C ALA A 141 6.45 -0.99 7.79
N ASP A 142 5.36 -0.60 8.46
CA ASP A 142 4.19 -1.42 8.75
C ASP A 142 2.94 -0.69 8.22
N CYS A 143 2.37 -1.22 7.13
CA CYS A 143 1.27 -0.59 6.40
C CYS A 143 0.06 -1.52 6.31
N HIS A 144 -1.11 -0.99 6.61
CA HIS A 144 -2.37 -1.74 6.51
C HIS A 144 -3.47 -0.89 5.85
N THR A 145 -4.24 -1.50 4.94
CA THR A 145 -5.42 -0.86 4.36
C THR A 145 -6.55 -1.86 4.16
N ASP A 146 -7.78 -1.47 4.51
CA ASP A 146 -8.96 -2.30 4.23
C ASP A 146 -9.31 -2.22 2.75
N SER A 147 -9.33 -1.00 2.18
CA SER A 147 -9.64 -0.82 0.75
C SER A 147 -8.68 0.15 0.10
N GLY A 148 -7.80 -0.38 -0.72
CA GLY A 148 -6.80 0.41 -1.44
C GLY A 148 -5.51 -0.36 -1.66
N GLY A 149 -4.60 0.21 -2.42
CA GLY A 149 -3.30 -0.40 -2.68
C GLY A 149 -2.21 0.11 -1.74
N ILE A 150 -1.23 -0.74 -1.47
CA ILE A 150 -0.02 -0.38 -0.73
C ILE A 150 1.15 -0.36 -1.70
N THR A 151 1.90 0.73 -1.71
CA THR A 151 3.15 0.84 -2.47
C THR A 151 4.28 1.23 -1.53
N ILE A 152 5.30 0.38 -1.40
CA ILE A 152 6.47 0.64 -0.56
C ILE A 152 7.73 0.51 -1.39
N ARG A 153 8.58 1.54 -1.36
CA ARG A 153 9.80 1.59 -2.17
C ARG A 153 11.00 2.07 -1.36
N ASN A 154 12.17 1.48 -1.65
CA ASN A 154 13.46 1.92 -1.08
C ASN A 154 13.44 1.91 0.45
N VAL A 155 13.03 0.80 1.06
CA VAL A 155 13.02 0.63 2.51
C VAL A 155 14.27 -0.14 2.96
N GLY A 156 14.96 0.42 3.95
CA GLY A 156 16.23 -0.12 4.46
C GLY A 156 16.10 -1.27 5.46
N SER A 157 14.90 -1.56 5.93
CA SER A 157 14.63 -2.48 7.03
C SER A 157 13.43 -3.38 6.75
N GLU A 158 12.93 -4.03 7.81
CA GLU A 158 11.75 -4.89 7.75
C GLU A 158 10.53 -4.14 7.21
N THR A 159 9.75 -4.83 6.38
CA THR A 159 8.53 -4.30 5.78
C THR A 159 7.37 -5.27 5.98
N ARG A 160 6.29 -4.78 6.59
CA ARG A 160 5.01 -5.48 6.68
C ARG A 160 3.95 -4.71 5.90
N ALA A 161 3.19 -5.41 5.08
CA ALA A 161 2.11 -4.83 4.31
C ALA A 161 0.91 -5.77 4.30
N ALA A 162 -0.26 -5.26 4.67
CA ALA A 162 -1.50 -6.03 4.62
C ALA A 162 -2.62 -5.21 3.97
N ALA A 163 -3.38 -5.84 3.07
CA ALA A 163 -4.52 -5.22 2.40
C ALA A 163 -5.67 -6.22 2.26
N ASP A 164 -6.87 -5.87 2.74
CA ASP A 164 -8.03 -6.74 2.53
C ASP A 164 -8.47 -6.69 1.06
N SER A 165 -8.56 -5.49 0.48
CA SER A 165 -8.91 -5.32 -0.94
C SER A 165 -7.96 -4.34 -1.61
N GLY A 166 -7.13 -4.85 -2.52
CA GLY A 166 -6.16 -4.05 -3.26
C GLY A 166 -4.86 -4.80 -3.47
N SER A 167 -3.93 -4.19 -4.17
CA SER A 167 -2.65 -4.83 -4.47
C SER A 167 -1.52 -4.24 -3.62
N ILE A 168 -0.55 -5.09 -3.30
CA ILE A 168 0.66 -4.72 -2.59
C ILE A 168 1.82 -4.72 -3.57
N HIS A 169 2.51 -3.58 -3.68
CA HIS A 169 3.70 -3.41 -4.51
C HIS A 169 4.90 -3.00 -3.66
N LEU A 170 5.86 -3.89 -3.54
CA LEU A 170 7.10 -3.68 -2.80
C LEU A 170 8.27 -3.67 -3.77
N ASN A 171 9.13 -2.67 -3.67
CA ASN A 171 10.29 -2.55 -4.55
C ASN A 171 11.53 -2.06 -3.80
N ASN A 172 12.67 -2.70 -4.02
CA ASN A 172 13.96 -2.38 -3.40
C ASN A 172 13.89 -2.36 -1.86
N ILE A 173 13.56 -3.51 -1.29
CA ILE A 173 13.50 -3.72 0.16
C ILE A 173 14.76 -4.45 0.63
N LYS A 174 15.45 -3.89 1.63
CA LYS A 174 16.72 -4.46 2.11
C LYS A 174 16.54 -5.48 3.24
N GLY A 175 15.47 -5.36 4.01
CA GLY A 175 15.14 -6.26 5.12
C GLY A 175 14.14 -7.35 4.75
N PRO A 176 13.69 -8.11 5.76
CA PRO A 176 12.62 -9.08 5.60
C PRO A 176 11.30 -8.42 5.16
N VAL A 177 10.52 -9.17 4.40
CA VAL A 177 9.19 -8.78 3.91
C VAL A 177 8.15 -9.77 4.41
N SER A 178 7.04 -9.26 4.97
CA SER A 178 5.80 -9.99 5.21
C SER A 178 4.66 -9.25 4.51
N ALA A 179 4.00 -9.90 3.55
CA ALA A 179 2.93 -9.31 2.74
C ALA A 179 1.72 -10.24 2.74
N HIS A 180 0.54 -9.69 3.04
CA HIS A 180 -0.72 -10.43 3.06
C HIS A 180 -1.81 -9.67 2.31
N VAL A 181 -2.60 -10.38 1.48
CA VAL A 181 -3.73 -9.81 0.77
C VAL A 181 -4.87 -10.81 0.66
N ASP A 182 -6.09 -10.41 1.03
CA ASP A 182 -7.28 -11.24 0.83
C ASP A 182 -7.72 -11.20 -0.64
N SER A 183 -7.85 -9.99 -1.22
CA SER A 183 -8.27 -9.82 -2.62
C SER A 183 -7.37 -8.86 -3.36
N GLY A 184 -6.56 -9.40 -4.27
CA GLY A 184 -5.58 -8.64 -5.06
C GLY A 184 -4.27 -9.39 -5.21
N GLY A 185 -3.26 -8.75 -5.79
CA GLY A 185 -1.96 -9.36 -6.02
C GLY A 185 -0.85 -8.80 -5.15
N ILE A 186 0.18 -9.59 -4.92
CA ILE A 186 1.42 -9.18 -4.28
C ILE A 186 2.54 -9.17 -5.32
N GLU A 187 3.22 -8.03 -5.43
CA GLU A 187 4.43 -7.90 -6.22
C GLU A 187 5.57 -7.41 -5.31
N ALA A 188 6.58 -8.25 -5.11
CA ALA A 188 7.75 -7.97 -4.29
C ALA A 188 9.02 -8.12 -5.14
N ILE A 189 9.54 -7.01 -5.64
CA ILE A 189 10.64 -6.95 -6.59
C ILE A 189 11.87 -6.31 -5.92
N ASP A 190 13.05 -6.83 -6.24
CA ASP A 190 14.34 -6.35 -5.71
C ASP A 190 14.43 -6.45 -4.18
N VAL A 191 13.98 -7.57 -3.62
CA VAL A 191 14.05 -7.84 -2.19
C VAL A 191 15.36 -8.56 -1.85
N ALA A 192 16.08 -8.06 -0.84
CA ALA A 192 17.32 -8.67 -0.37
C ALA A 192 17.12 -9.61 0.84
N GLY A 193 16.05 -9.44 1.62
CA GLY A 193 15.71 -10.24 2.78
C GLY A 193 14.85 -11.47 2.48
N SER A 194 14.47 -12.17 3.56
CA SER A 194 13.46 -13.23 3.47
C SER A 194 12.09 -12.66 3.08
N ILE A 195 11.28 -13.48 2.46
CA ILE A 195 9.94 -13.10 1.99
C ILE A 195 8.91 -14.11 2.50
N GLU A 196 7.89 -13.60 3.17
CA GLU A 196 6.65 -14.29 3.48
C GLU A 196 5.52 -13.55 2.74
N ALA A 197 4.84 -14.25 1.81
CA ALA A 197 3.81 -13.66 0.97
C ALA A 197 2.58 -14.58 0.90
N GLU A 198 1.43 -14.06 1.27
CA GLU A 198 0.16 -14.80 1.28
C GLU A 198 -0.92 -14.03 0.52
N ALA A 199 -1.64 -14.72 -0.37
CA ALA A 199 -2.75 -14.17 -1.12
C ALA A 199 -3.90 -15.18 -1.19
N ASP A 200 -5.09 -14.80 -0.68
CA ASP A 200 -6.26 -15.67 -0.80
C ASP A 200 -6.79 -15.67 -2.24
N SER A 201 -6.98 -14.48 -2.81
CA SER A 201 -7.42 -14.34 -4.21
C SER A 201 -6.52 -13.38 -4.97
N GLY A 202 -5.64 -13.95 -5.79
CA GLY A 202 -4.71 -13.18 -6.61
C GLY A 202 -3.35 -13.85 -6.77
N GLY A 203 -2.53 -13.28 -7.63
CA GLY A 203 -1.20 -13.81 -7.91
C GLY A 203 -0.10 -13.19 -7.06
N ILE A 204 0.95 -13.97 -6.83
CA ILE A 204 2.15 -13.52 -6.13
C ILE A 204 3.32 -13.51 -7.11
N ARG A 205 4.02 -12.38 -7.21
CA ARG A 205 5.27 -12.24 -7.97
C ARG A 205 6.38 -11.78 -7.05
N ILE A 206 7.45 -12.57 -7.02
CA ILE A 206 8.62 -12.31 -6.19
C ILE A 206 9.87 -12.25 -7.07
N ALA A 207 10.76 -11.29 -6.80
CA ALA A 207 12.13 -11.30 -7.34
C ALA A 207 13.11 -10.90 -6.25
N GLN A 208 14.07 -11.80 -5.97
CA GLN A 208 15.12 -11.56 -4.99
C GLN A 208 16.41 -11.05 -5.64
N THR A 209 17.16 -10.26 -4.88
CA THR A 209 18.52 -9.82 -5.23
C THR A 209 19.62 -10.54 -4.46
N SER A 210 19.27 -11.20 -3.36
CA SER A 210 20.19 -11.99 -2.52
C SER A 210 19.50 -13.26 -2.08
N ALA A 211 20.27 -14.35 -1.90
CA ALA A 211 19.71 -15.61 -1.43
C ALA A 211 19.19 -15.51 0.00
N ALA A 212 17.90 -15.66 0.15
CA ALA A 212 17.20 -15.69 1.45
C ALA A 212 15.95 -16.57 1.34
N PRO A 213 15.41 -17.07 2.47
CA PRO A 213 14.22 -17.91 2.45
C PRO A 213 13.01 -17.20 1.81
N ILE A 214 12.22 -17.95 1.06
CA ILE A 214 10.93 -17.53 0.51
C ILE A 214 9.86 -18.49 0.98
N HIS A 215 8.79 -17.94 1.55
CA HIS A 215 7.56 -18.65 1.84
C HIS A 215 6.42 -17.95 1.11
N ALA A 216 5.78 -18.63 0.16
CA ALA A 216 4.67 -18.06 -0.60
C ALA A 216 3.47 -19.01 -0.60
N ARG A 217 2.31 -18.49 -0.29
CA ARG A 217 1.03 -19.21 -0.30
C ARG A 217 0.00 -18.45 -1.12
N ALA A 218 -0.70 -19.15 -2.02
CA ALA A 218 -1.84 -18.60 -2.73
C ALA A 218 -2.97 -19.63 -2.78
N ASP A 219 -4.17 -19.25 -2.34
CA ASP A 219 -5.32 -20.15 -2.46
C ASP A 219 -5.87 -20.14 -3.89
N SER A 220 -6.05 -18.94 -4.49
CA SER A 220 -6.48 -18.82 -5.88
C SER A 220 -5.60 -17.83 -6.64
N GLY A 221 -4.74 -18.34 -7.50
CA GLY A 221 -3.82 -17.55 -8.30
C GLY A 221 -2.48 -18.24 -8.49
N GLY A 222 -1.65 -17.70 -9.37
CA GLY A 222 -0.32 -18.25 -9.63
C GLY A 222 0.76 -17.59 -8.77
N VAL A 223 1.81 -18.36 -8.48
CA VAL A 223 3.02 -17.84 -7.82
C VAL A 223 4.19 -17.89 -8.79
N GLN A 224 4.83 -16.75 -9.01
CA GLN A 224 6.04 -16.61 -9.79
C GLN A 224 7.19 -16.13 -8.90
N VAL A 225 8.27 -16.91 -8.84
CA VAL A 225 9.46 -16.59 -8.05
C VAL A 225 10.66 -16.51 -8.97
N ARG A 226 11.30 -15.36 -9.03
CA ARG A 226 12.63 -15.17 -9.62
C ARG A 226 13.68 -15.19 -8.52
N LEU A 227 14.55 -16.19 -8.59
CA LEU A 227 15.64 -16.38 -7.63
C LEU A 227 16.76 -15.35 -7.85
N ALA A 228 17.56 -15.14 -6.81
CA ALA A 228 18.75 -14.30 -6.94
C ALA A 228 19.75 -14.94 -7.92
N PRO A 229 20.30 -14.17 -8.87
CA PRO A 229 21.17 -14.71 -9.91
C PRO A 229 22.39 -15.45 -9.35
N GLY A 230 22.61 -16.68 -9.81
CA GLY A 230 23.77 -17.50 -9.43
C GLY A 230 23.72 -18.09 -8.01
N ALA A 231 22.68 -17.83 -7.24
CA ALA A 231 22.52 -18.35 -5.90
C ALA A 231 21.93 -19.77 -5.89
N GLY A 232 22.28 -20.55 -4.85
CA GLY A 232 21.71 -21.86 -4.60
C GLY A 232 20.49 -21.78 -3.69
N TYR A 233 19.53 -22.70 -3.90
CA TYR A 233 18.30 -22.81 -3.10
C TYR A 233 17.86 -24.25 -2.96
N ASP A 234 17.24 -24.56 -1.84
CA ASP A 234 16.44 -25.79 -1.68
C ASP A 234 14.98 -25.44 -2.03
N LEU A 235 14.33 -26.27 -2.87
CA LEU A 235 12.98 -26.06 -3.33
C LEU A 235 12.02 -27.07 -2.70
N SER A 236 10.87 -26.58 -2.22
CA SER A 236 9.70 -27.37 -1.83
C SER A 236 8.46 -26.69 -2.40
N LEU A 237 7.99 -27.21 -3.54
CA LEU A 237 6.92 -26.56 -4.31
C LEU A 237 5.73 -27.51 -4.41
N GLU A 238 4.55 -27.01 -4.12
CA GLU A 238 3.29 -27.75 -4.16
C GLU A 238 2.20 -26.94 -4.87
N SER A 239 1.42 -27.64 -5.71
CA SER A 239 0.25 -27.06 -6.37
C SER A 239 -0.82 -28.14 -6.46
N GLU A 240 -1.98 -27.95 -5.82
CA GLU A 240 -3.07 -28.94 -5.87
C GLU A 240 -3.67 -29.04 -7.27
N SER A 241 -3.91 -27.90 -7.94
CA SER A 241 -4.42 -27.91 -9.31
C SER A 241 -3.69 -26.91 -10.21
N GLY A 242 -2.58 -27.31 -10.78
CA GLY A 242 -1.77 -26.49 -11.68
C GLY A 242 -0.49 -27.19 -12.08
N ASN A 243 0.33 -26.50 -12.83
CA ASN A 243 1.63 -27.00 -13.24
C ASN A 243 2.74 -26.31 -12.44
N ILE A 244 3.79 -27.06 -12.14
CA ILE A 244 5.00 -26.53 -11.53
C ILE A 244 6.10 -26.47 -12.57
N SER A 245 6.68 -25.29 -12.77
CA SER A 245 7.85 -25.06 -13.62
C SER A 245 9.03 -24.64 -12.75
N VAL A 246 10.19 -25.24 -13.01
CA VAL A 246 11.43 -24.95 -12.29
C VAL A 246 12.59 -24.78 -13.28
N PRO A 247 13.68 -24.06 -12.88
CA PRO A 247 14.87 -23.91 -13.74
C PRO A 247 15.43 -25.24 -14.22
N GLU A 248 15.98 -25.27 -15.44
CA GLU A 248 16.61 -26.49 -16.02
C GLU A 248 17.75 -27.03 -15.15
N MET A 249 18.47 -26.18 -14.43
CA MET A 249 19.58 -26.59 -13.54
C MET A 249 19.11 -27.14 -12.18
N THR A 250 17.82 -27.41 -12.01
CA THR A 250 17.28 -27.97 -10.78
C THR A 250 17.57 -29.48 -10.69
N ILE A 251 18.30 -29.90 -9.64
CA ILE A 251 18.47 -31.33 -9.31
C ILE A 251 17.24 -31.73 -8.48
N LYS A 252 16.36 -32.53 -9.08
CA LYS A 252 15.11 -32.99 -8.47
C LYS A 252 15.34 -34.20 -7.60
N SER A 253 14.92 -34.13 -6.33
CA SER A 253 14.91 -35.27 -5.40
C SER A 253 13.55 -35.96 -5.33
N GLY A 254 12.44 -35.21 -5.54
CA GLY A 254 11.08 -35.69 -5.71
C GLY A 254 10.40 -34.90 -6.82
N PHE A 255 9.63 -35.59 -7.66
CA PHE A 255 8.93 -34.93 -8.77
C PHE A 255 7.61 -35.61 -9.08
N SER A 256 6.54 -34.84 -9.03
CA SER A 256 5.25 -35.20 -9.62
C SER A 256 4.70 -33.96 -10.34
N LYS A 257 3.53 -34.09 -10.96
CA LYS A 257 2.85 -32.96 -11.59
C LYS A 257 2.52 -31.83 -10.59
N HIS A 258 2.32 -32.20 -9.33
CA HIS A 258 1.79 -31.33 -8.28
C HIS A 258 2.75 -31.10 -7.10
N HIS A 259 3.94 -31.72 -7.16
CA HIS A 259 4.92 -31.58 -6.08
C HIS A 259 6.36 -31.68 -6.66
N VAL A 260 7.19 -30.75 -6.27
CA VAL A 260 8.60 -30.71 -6.65
C VAL A 260 9.46 -30.46 -5.43
N GLU A 261 10.33 -31.39 -5.11
CA GLU A 261 11.46 -31.15 -4.21
C GLU A 261 12.76 -31.17 -5.01
N GLY A 262 13.65 -30.26 -4.73
CA GLY A 262 14.90 -30.20 -5.49
C GLY A 262 15.87 -29.15 -4.97
N LYS A 263 16.98 -29.03 -5.68
CA LYS A 263 18.04 -28.08 -5.40
C LYS A 263 18.41 -27.31 -6.65
N VAL A 264 18.47 -26.00 -6.54
CA VAL A 264 19.09 -25.16 -7.56
C VAL A 264 20.55 -24.98 -7.19
N HIS A 265 21.47 -25.21 -8.10
CA HIS A 265 22.92 -25.28 -7.85
C HIS A 265 23.27 -26.27 -6.71
N ASN A 266 23.91 -25.79 -5.67
CA ASN A 266 24.35 -26.61 -4.53
C ASN A 266 23.34 -26.60 -3.35
N GLY A 267 22.12 -26.12 -3.56
CA GLY A 267 21.17 -25.88 -2.49
C GLY A 267 21.47 -24.60 -1.68
N GLY A 268 20.64 -24.31 -0.69
CA GLY A 268 20.78 -23.09 0.13
C GLY A 268 19.49 -22.76 0.90
N PRO A 269 19.12 -21.49 1.01
CA PRO A 269 17.86 -21.10 1.65
C PRO A 269 16.65 -21.79 1.02
N LEU A 270 15.67 -22.12 1.85
CA LEU A 270 14.45 -22.79 1.41
C LEU A 270 13.54 -21.83 0.64
N VAL A 271 13.06 -22.27 -0.50
CA VAL A 271 11.93 -21.70 -1.23
C VAL A 271 10.76 -22.67 -1.09
N SER A 272 9.80 -22.29 -0.26
CA SER A 272 8.57 -23.06 -0.03
C SER A 272 7.41 -22.33 -0.69
N VAL A 273 6.73 -22.98 -1.63
CA VAL A 273 5.56 -22.43 -2.32
C VAL A 273 4.43 -23.43 -2.26
N HIS A 274 3.27 -22.96 -1.80
CA HIS A 274 2.03 -23.74 -1.79
C HIS A 274 0.93 -22.98 -2.54
N VAL A 275 0.27 -23.67 -3.48
CA VAL A 275 -0.83 -23.10 -4.27
C VAL A 275 -1.98 -24.11 -4.36
N ASP A 276 -3.18 -23.73 -3.92
CA ASP A 276 -4.34 -24.62 -4.05
C ASP A 276 -4.85 -24.63 -5.50
N SER A 277 -5.10 -23.43 -6.09
CA SER A 277 -5.58 -23.31 -7.47
C SER A 277 -4.74 -22.33 -8.27
N GLY A 278 -3.85 -22.85 -9.10
CA GLY A 278 -2.96 -22.04 -9.93
C GLY A 278 -1.61 -22.71 -10.18
N GLY A 279 -0.79 -22.10 -10.99
CA GLY A 279 0.55 -22.61 -11.31
C GLY A 279 1.64 -21.99 -10.45
N VAL A 280 2.74 -22.74 -10.32
CA VAL A 280 3.98 -22.26 -9.69
C VAL A 280 5.07 -22.19 -10.74
N ALA A 281 5.72 -21.04 -10.86
CA ALA A 281 6.88 -20.86 -11.72
C ALA A 281 8.07 -20.33 -10.90
N VAL A 282 9.19 -21.05 -10.94
CA VAL A 282 10.46 -20.61 -10.36
C VAL A 282 11.46 -20.43 -11.49
N GLU A 283 12.15 -19.27 -11.53
CA GLU A 283 13.09 -18.86 -12.59
C GLU A 283 14.45 -18.47 -12.01
#